data_9719deadfb921ce0db73102cc6ed175f
#
_entry.id   9719deadfb921ce0db73102cc6ed175f
#
_cell.length_a   1.000
_cell.length_b   1.000
_cell.length_c   1.000
_cell.angle_alpha   90.00
_cell.angle_beta   90.00
_cell.angle_gamma   90.00
#
_symmetry.space_group_name_H-M   'P 1'
#
loop_
_entity.id
_entity.type
_entity.pdbx_description
1 polymer ?
#
loop_
_entity_poly.entity_id
_entity_poly.type
_entity_poly.pdbx_seq_one_letter_code
_entity_poly.pdbx_strand_id
1 'polypeptide(L)'
;MRTFLSHTLLLFAVLSLAGCKKDDSPAQQTIADIVNSDSRFTLLRAAVAKANLGSALSTGSLTVFAPTDDAFRAAGLDAAAVNAAPVATVTSILQNHVLGAKTLSGDLPTADNTEVTTLGGGKIYVTKKAGAVSVNGARVTQADVTASNGVIHVVDRVILPPAGNAVQVASANPNLSLLVAAVNRAASGNPAVLTALTGPGPLTVFAPTNAAFNAAGFADVAAINAAAPATLANILLYHVVPARVFSTNLVNGDVTTAQTGKVTVAVSGSGVTVKGAKNTTAANVTAADIVATNAVIHVVNQVLLP
;
A
#
# COMPACT_ATOMS: atom_id res chain seq x y z
N MET A 1 27.69 -48.48 89.04
CA MET A 1 27.85 -46.97 89.09
C MET A 1 28.31 -46.48 87.75
N ARG A 2 27.62 -45.53 87.20
CA ARG A 2 27.82 -44.77 85.94
C ARG A 2 27.73 -45.58 84.66
N THR A 3 26.53 -45.58 84.14
CA THR A 3 26.08 -45.95 82.80
C THR A 3 26.46 -44.82 81.79
N PHE A 4 27.13 -45.19 80.70
CA PHE A 4 27.39 -44.30 79.57
C PHE A 4 26.37 -44.67 78.44
N LEU A 5 25.48 -43.75 78.14
CA LEU A 5 24.53 -43.86 77.10
C LEU A 5 25.13 -43.33 75.78
N SER A 6 25.33 -44.26 74.82
CA SER A 6 25.83 -43.90 73.49
C SER A 6 24.67 -43.49 72.61
N HIS A 7 24.67 -42.24 72.19
CA HIS A 7 23.69 -41.73 71.21
C HIS A 7 24.25 -41.89 69.80
N THR A 8 23.71 -42.82 69.05
CA THR A 8 23.96 -43.00 67.61
C THR A 8 23.15 -42.00 66.83
N LEU A 9 23.80 -40.99 66.25
CA LEU A 9 23.16 -39.94 65.38
C LEU A 9 23.06 -40.48 63.99
N LEU A 10 21.78 -40.75 63.54
CA LEU A 10 21.49 -41.20 62.21
C LEU A 10 21.33 -39.95 61.27
N LEU A 11 22.29 -39.77 60.39
CA LEU A 11 22.31 -38.67 59.42
C LEU A 11 21.46 -39.03 58.20
N PHE A 12 20.26 -38.49 58.13
CA PHE A 12 19.38 -38.62 56.94
C PHE A 12 19.86 -37.61 55.88
N ALA A 13 20.51 -38.09 54.83
CA ALA A 13 20.85 -37.31 53.63
C ALA A 13 19.58 -37.16 52.77
N VAL A 14 18.96 -35.98 52.81
CA VAL A 14 17.85 -35.62 51.90
C VAL A 14 18.47 -35.26 50.57
N LEU A 15 18.37 -36.18 49.59
CA LEU A 15 18.73 -35.94 48.19
C LEU A 15 17.63 -35.12 47.54
N SER A 16 17.77 -33.80 47.52
CA SER A 16 16.87 -32.90 46.77
C SER A 16 17.12 -33.08 45.28
N LEU A 17 16.23 -33.84 44.60
CA LEU A 17 16.13 -33.81 43.12
C LEU A 17 15.64 -32.42 42.70
N ALA A 18 16.57 -31.58 42.29
CA ALA A 18 16.24 -30.39 41.54
C ALA A 18 15.73 -30.83 40.16
N GLY A 19 14.43 -31.04 40.05
CA GLY A 19 13.75 -31.22 38.80
C GLY A 19 13.85 -29.89 38.02
N CYS A 20 14.71 -29.83 36.98
CA CYS A 20 14.63 -28.80 35.98
C CYS A 20 13.20 -28.90 35.36
N LYS A 21 12.30 -28.00 35.77
CA LYS A 21 11.13 -27.71 34.97
C LYS A 21 11.66 -27.19 33.64
N LYS A 22 11.57 -28.00 32.58
CA LYS A 22 11.54 -27.48 31.22
C LYS A 22 10.41 -26.47 31.20
N ASP A 23 10.71 -25.20 30.95
CA ASP A 23 9.71 -24.23 30.56
C ASP A 23 9.15 -24.70 29.20
N ASP A 24 8.05 -25.47 29.24
CA ASP A 24 7.25 -25.85 28.09
C ASP A 24 6.37 -24.64 27.67
N SER A 25 6.94 -23.45 27.64
CA SER A 25 6.30 -22.34 26.92
C SER A 25 6.34 -22.72 25.44
N PRO A 26 5.18 -22.79 24.76
CA PRO A 26 5.16 -23.12 23.33
C PRO A 26 6.10 -22.16 22.59
N ALA A 27 7.04 -22.72 21.84
CA ALA A 27 7.99 -21.95 21.07
C ALA A 27 7.23 -20.91 20.25
N GLN A 28 7.54 -19.65 20.45
CA GLN A 28 6.84 -18.56 19.75
C GLN A 28 7.08 -18.72 18.25
N GLN A 29 5.99 -18.78 17.46
CA GLN A 29 6.03 -18.98 16.01
C GLN A 29 6.81 -17.85 15.32
N THR A 30 7.56 -18.20 14.28
CA THR A 30 8.16 -17.22 13.36
C THR A 30 7.10 -16.59 12.46
N ILE A 31 7.44 -15.51 11.77
CA ILE A 31 6.58 -14.91 10.74
C ILE A 31 6.21 -15.96 9.67
N ALA A 32 7.17 -16.77 9.24
CA ALA A 32 6.94 -17.83 8.27
C ALA A 32 5.96 -18.88 8.78
N ASP A 33 6.04 -19.28 10.06
CA ASP A 33 5.12 -20.25 10.66
C ASP A 33 3.70 -19.71 10.73
N ILE A 34 3.53 -18.43 11.11
CA ILE A 34 2.22 -17.76 11.14
C ILE A 34 1.62 -17.68 9.74
N VAL A 35 2.39 -17.26 8.73
CA VAL A 35 1.93 -17.21 7.33
C VAL A 35 1.55 -18.59 6.80
N ASN A 36 2.25 -19.63 7.23
CA ASN A 36 1.98 -21.02 6.80
C ASN A 36 0.72 -21.62 7.48
N SER A 37 0.43 -21.24 8.71
CA SER A 37 -0.66 -21.83 9.51
C SER A 37 -1.98 -21.06 9.40
N ASP A 38 -1.97 -19.76 9.13
CA ASP A 38 -3.17 -18.94 9.06
C ASP A 38 -3.86 -19.09 7.70
N SER A 39 -5.13 -19.49 7.72
CA SER A 39 -5.94 -19.73 6.52
C SER A 39 -6.24 -18.48 5.69
N ARG A 40 -6.04 -17.29 6.26
CA ARG A 40 -6.23 -16.01 5.56
C ARG A 40 -5.08 -15.69 4.58
N PHE A 41 -3.97 -16.40 4.63
CA PHE A 41 -2.73 -16.14 3.90
C PHE A 41 -2.36 -17.23 2.88
N THR A 42 -3.34 -17.93 2.29
CA THR A 42 -3.05 -19.03 1.36
C THR A 42 -2.35 -18.54 0.09
N LEU A 43 -2.75 -17.38 -0.44
CA LEU A 43 -2.11 -16.76 -1.61
C LEU A 43 -0.76 -16.13 -1.24
N LEU A 44 -0.64 -15.51 -0.07
CA LEU A 44 0.65 -14.99 0.42
C LEU A 44 1.66 -16.15 0.58
N ARG A 45 1.25 -17.26 1.18
CA ARG A 45 2.08 -18.47 1.31
C ARG A 45 2.54 -19.00 -0.05
N ALA A 46 1.63 -19.09 -1.03
CA ALA A 46 1.97 -19.50 -2.39
C ALA A 46 2.98 -18.55 -3.04
N ALA A 47 2.82 -17.24 -2.86
CA ALA A 47 3.75 -16.22 -3.36
C ALA A 47 5.14 -16.34 -2.68
N VAL A 48 5.18 -16.52 -1.36
CA VAL A 48 6.43 -16.71 -0.60
C VAL A 48 7.16 -17.97 -1.05
N ALA A 49 6.44 -19.08 -1.26
CA ALA A 49 7.02 -20.33 -1.75
C ALA A 49 7.58 -20.15 -3.18
N LYS A 50 6.83 -19.50 -4.08
CA LYS A 50 7.27 -19.20 -5.45
C LYS A 50 8.53 -18.35 -5.50
N ALA A 51 8.62 -17.33 -4.64
CA ALA A 51 9.77 -16.44 -4.55
C ALA A 51 10.95 -17.03 -3.76
N ASN A 52 10.78 -18.23 -3.16
CA ASN A 52 11.76 -18.89 -2.28
C ASN A 52 12.21 -17.99 -1.10
N LEU A 53 11.28 -17.23 -0.51
CA LEU A 53 11.55 -16.29 0.58
C LEU A 53 11.22 -16.84 1.98
N GLY A 54 10.88 -18.13 2.11
CA GLY A 54 10.50 -18.72 3.40
C GLY A 54 11.58 -18.60 4.47
N SER A 55 12.85 -18.86 4.12
CA SER A 55 13.98 -18.69 5.04
C SER A 55 14.24 -17.25 5.43
N ALA A 56 14.03 -16.30 4.50
CA ALA A 56 14.17 -14.86 4.78
C ALA A 56 13.13 -14.36 5.80
N LEU A 57 11.92 -14.94 5.78
CA LEU A 57 10.86 -14.63 6.73
C LEU A 57 10.98 -15.38 8.07
N SER A 58 11.94 -16.27 8.21
CA SER A 58 12.22 -17.04 9.45
C SER A 58 13.34 -16.44 10.28
N THR A 59 14.07 -15.47 9.76
CA THR A 59 15.27 -14.89 10.38
C THR A 59 15.19 -13.37 10.48
N GLY A 60 16.06 -12.78 11.31
CA GLY A 60 16.14 -11.33 11.47
C GLY A 60 15.10 -10.75 12.42
N SER A 61 14.90 -9.43 12.34
CA SER A 61 13.88 -8.69 13.08
C SER A 61 13.08 -7.89 12.06
N LEU A 62 11.89 -8.38 11.70
CA LEU A 62 11.13 -7.90 10.56
C LEU A 62 9.78 -7.33 10.96
N THR A 63 9.26 -6.40 10.15
CA THR A 63 7.84 -6.06 10.09
C THR A 63 7.29 -6.50 8.75
N VAL A 64 6.20 -7.26 8.76
CA VAL A 64 5.53 -7.72 7.55
C VAL A 64 4.13 -7.15 7.50
N PHE A 65 3.83 -6.39 6.45
CA PHE A 65 2.47 -6.03 6.09
C PHE A 65 1.87 -7.17 5.28
N ALA A 66 1.09 -8.04 5.92
CA ALA A 66 0.58 -9.28 5.32
C ALA A 66 -0.79 -9.07 4.67
N PRO A 67 -0.90 -9.06 3.34
CA PRO A 67 -2.18 -8.97 2.66
C PRO A 67 -2.94 -10.30 2.77
N THR A 68 -4.26 -10.19 3.00
CA THR A 68 -5.14 -11.35 3.03
C THR A 68 -5.40 -11.91 1.62
N ASP A 69 -5.97 -13.10 1.52
CA ASP A 69 -6.40 -13.69 0.25
C ASP A 69 -7.38 -12.79 -0.51
N ASP A 70 -8.27 -12.09 0.21
CA ASP A 70 -9.18 -11.12 -0.41
C ASP A 70 -8.43 -9.91 -0.97
N ALA A 71 -7.39 -9.45 -0.27
CA ALA A 71 -6.50 -8.39 -0.77
C ALA A 71 -5.78 -8.80 -2.06
N PHE A 72 -5.31 -10.03 -2.14
CA PHE A 72 -4.71 -10.59 -3.34
C PHE A 72 -5.70 -10.68 -4.50
N ARG A 73 -6.91 -11.22 -4.25
CA ARG A 73 -7.97 -11.31 -5.28
C ARG A 73 -8.39 -9.93 -5.78
N ALA A 74 -8.54 -8.96 -4.89
CA ALA A 74 -8.87 -7.58 -5.25
C ALA A 74 -7.80 -6.92 -6.13
N ALA A 75 -6.54 -7.35 -6.00
CA ALA A 75 -5.43 -6.90 -6.85
C ALA A 75 -5.32 -7.71 -8.16
N GLY A 76 -6.22 -8.66 -8.44
CA GLY A 76 -6.14 -9.55 -9.60
C GLY A 76 -5.03 -10.60 -9.49
N LEU A 77 -4.51 -10.82 -8.29
CA LEU A 77 -3.44 -11.77 -8.00
C LEU A 77 -4.00 -13.07 -7.38
N ASP A 78 -4.90 -13.73 -8.09
CA ASP A 78 -5.36 -15.06 -7.70
C ASP A 78 -4.24 -16.12 -7.82
N ALA A 79 -4.53 -17.36 -7.48
CA ALA A 79 -3.54 -18.44 -7.52
C ALA A 79 -2.96 -18.65 -8.93
N ALA A 80 -3.77 -18.50 -9.98
CA ALA A 80 -3.31 -18.66 -11.36
C ALA A 80 -2.39 -17.50 -11.77
N ALA A 81 -2.77 -16.24 -11.43
CA ALA A 81 -1.96 -15.06 -11.69
C ALA A 81 -0.63 -15.09 -10.91
N VAL A 82 -0.65 -15.46 -9.63
CA VAL A 82 0.56 -15.64 -8.83
C VAL A 82 1.47 -16.70 -9.45
N ASN A 83 0.91 -17.84 -9.90
CA ASN A 83 1.70 -18.90 -10.52
C ASN A 83 2.23 -18.51 -11.90
N ALA A 84 1.52 -17.72 -12.68
CA ALA A 84 1.95 -17.25 -14.01
C ALA A 84 2.97 -16.10 -13.95
N ALA A 85 2.94 -15.28 -12.88
CA ALA A 85 3.81 -14.11 -12.76
C ALA A 85 5.31 -14.50 -12.74
N PRO A 86 6.22 -13.70 -13.30
CA PRO A 86 7.66 -13.91 -13.16
C PRO A 86 8.09 -13.90 -11.69
N VAL A 87 9.03 -14.77 -11.31
CA VAL A 87 9.55 -14.85 -9.94
C VAL A 87 10.05 -13.49 -9.43
N ALA A 88 10.77 -12.75 -10.29
CA ALA A 88 11.28 -11.42 -9.94
C ALA A 88 10.16 -10.43 -9.58
N THR A 89 9.02 -10.49 -10.28
CA THR A 89 7.85 -9.65 -9.98
C THR A 89 7.26 -9.99 -8.61
N VAL A 90 7.04 -11.28 -8.35
CA VAL A 90 6.52 -11.75 -7.05
C VAL A 90 7.49 -11.38 -5.91
N THR A 91 8.79 -11.57 -6.11
CA THR A 91 9.83 -11.18 -5.16
C THR A 91 9.78 -9.68 -4.85
N SER A 92 9.70 -8.84 -5.87
CA SER A 92 9.60 -7.37 -5.71
C SER A 92 8.35 -6.97 -4.93
N ILE A 93 7.20 -7.58 -5.23
CA ILE A 93 5.96 -7.34 -4.48
C ILE A 93 6.14 -7.73 -3.01
N LEU A 94 6.65 -8.93 -2.72
CA LEU A 94 6.83 -9.39 -1.35
C LEU A 94 7.82 -8.53 -0.57
N GLN A 95 8.95 -8.17 -1.16
CA GLN A 95 9.93 -7.29 -0.54
C GLN A 95 9.40 -5.89 -0.26
N ASN A 96 8.41 -5.42 -1.05
CA ASN A 96 7.74 -4.14 -0.83
C ASN A 96 6.79 -4.18 0.39
N HIS A 97 6.44 -5.37 0.90
CA HIS A 97 5.64 -5.58 2.09
C HIS A 97 6.45 -5.76 3.38
N VAL A 98 7.79 -5.74 3.30
CA VAL A 98 8.65 -6.07 4.44
C VAL A 98 9.54 -4.89 4.81
N LEU A 99 9.63 -4.60 6.11
CA LEU A 99 10.62 -3.69 6.69
C LEU A 99 11.70 -4.51 7.40
N GLY A 100 12.95 -4.06 7.29
CA GLY A 100 14.12 -4.69 7.92
C GLY A 100 14.29 -4.42 9.42
N ALA A 101 13.22 -3.98 10.10
CA ALA A 101 13.21 -3.75 11.54
C ALA A 101 11.83 -4.11 12.11
N LYS A 102 11.77 -4.56 13.37
CA LYS A 102 10.52 -4.76 14.09
C LYS A 102 9.97 -3.40 14.50
N THR A 103 8.79 -3.04 13.99
CA THR A 103 8.11 -1.77 14.27
C THR A 103 6.67 -2.07 14.67
N LEU A 104 6.32 -1.86 15.91
CA LEU A 104 4.95 -1.99 16.40
C LEU A 104 4.08 -0.84 15.88
N SER A 105 2.76 -1.02 15.88
CA SER A 105 1.82 0.01 15.46
C SER A 105 1.94 1.28 16.30
N GLY A 106 2.34 1.13 17.58
CA GLY A 106 2.67 2.24 18.48
C GLY A 106 3.82 3.10 18.01
N ASP A 107 4.84 2.49 17.43
CA ASP A 107 6.11 3.11 17.03
C ASP A 107 6.06 3.68 15.60
N LEU A 108 4.98 3.41 14.86
CA LEU A 108 4.81 3.95 13.52
C LEU A 108 4.61 5.47 13.56
N PRO A 109 5.14 6.19 12.55
CA PRO A 109 5.02 7.65 12.49
C PRO A 109 3.58 8.11 12.50
N THR A 110 3.30 9.22 13.21
CA THR A 110 1.95 9.82 13.33
C THR A 110 1.65 10.86 12.26
N ALA A 111 2.66 11.32 11.51
CA ALA A 111 2.44 12.24 10.40
C ALA A 111 1.88 11.50 9.19
N ASP A 112 1.01 12.20 8.44
CA ASP A 112 0.45 11.65 7.20
C ASP A 112 1.54 11.38 6.15
N ASN A 113 1.45 10.24 5.48
CA ASN A 113 2.32 9.85 4.36
C ASN A 113 3.82 9.87 4.70
N THR A 114 4.19 9.44 5.92
CA THR A 114 5.60 9.30 6.27
C THR A 114 6.25 8.21 5.43
N GLU A 115 7.33 8.59 4.77
CA GLU A 115 8.09 7.68 3.92
C GLU A 115 8.90 6.69 4.75
N VAL A 116 8.77 5.40 4.43
CA VAL A 116 9.53 4.31 5.04
C VAL A 116 10.14 3.45 3.94
N THR A 117 11.40 3.07 4.11
CA THR A 117 12.12 2.23 3.15
C THR A 117 11.83 0.75 3.43
N THR A 118 11.44 0.01 2.40
CA THR A 118 11.19 -1.43 2.48
C THR A 118 12.47 -2.26 2.34
N LEU A 119 12.39 -3.54 2.62
CA LEU A 119 13.51 -4.48 2.44
C LEU A 119 14.00 -4.54 0.98
N GLY A 120 13.10 -4.31 0.01
CA GLY A 120 13.44 -4.21 -1.41
C GLY A 120 14.06 -2.88 -1.83
N GLY A 121 14.28 -1.94 -0.90
CA GLY A 121 14.79 -0.59 -1.19
C GLY A 121 13.75 0.37 -1.75
N GLY A 122 12.52 -0.11 -1.99
CA GLY A 122 11.39 0.72 -2.38
C GLY A 122 10.88 1.58 -1.22
N LYS A 123 10.03 2.55 -1.54
CA LYS A 123 9.42 3.45 -0.57
C LYS A 123 7.94 3.16 -0.43
N ILE A 124 7.48 3.07 0.81
CA ILE A 124 6.06 3.03 1.17
C ILE A 124 5.73 4.22 2.05
N TYR A 125 4.47 4.59 2.10
CA TYR A 125 3.99 5.76 2.84
C TYR A 125 3.03 5.31 3.92
N VAL A 126 3.43 5.52 5.16
CA VAL A 126 2.66 5.14 6.35
C VAL A 126 1.89 6.36 6.86
N THR A 127 0.63 6.17 7.17
CA THR A 127 -0.22 7.14 7.87
C THR A 127 -0.83 6.49 9.10
N LYS A 128 -0.72 7.17 10.25
CA LYS A 128 -1.38 6.77 11.49
C LYS A 128 -2.28 7.90 11.96
N LYS A 129 -3.59 7.70 11.89
CA LYS A 129 -4.58 8.72 12.24
C LYS A 129 -5.65 8.14 13.14
N ALA A 130 -5.90 8.77 14.28
CA ALA A 130 -6.90 8.32 15.26
C ALA A 130 -6.75 6.83 15.66
N GLY A 131 -5.51 6.32 15.75
CA GLY A 131 -5.22 4.91 16.07
C GLY A 131 -5.30 3.94 14.89
N ALA A 132 -5.87 4.33 13.76
CA ALA A 132 -5.86 3.53 12.54
C ALA A 132 -4.55 3.73 11.77
N VAL A 133 -4.01 2.65 11.23
CA VAL A 133 -2.79 2.66 10.40
C VAL A 133 -3.17 2.31 8.97
N SER A 134 -2.60 3.02 8.02
CA SER A 134 -2.63 2.67 6.60
C SER A 134 -1.27 2.78 5.95
N VAL A 135 -1.03 1.98 4.91
CA VAL A 135 0.23 1.95 4.16
C VAL A 135 -0.10 1.98 2.67
N ASN A 136 0.30 3.03 1.96
CA ASN A 136 -0.06 3.25 0.55
C ASN A 136 -1.57 3.11 0.28
N GLY A 137 -2.42 3.55 1.22
CA GLY A 137 -3.87 3.40 1.13
C GLY A 137 -4.42 2.04 1.55
N ALA A 138 -3.58 1.01 1.77
CA ALA A 138 -3.98 -0.24 2.39
C ALA A 138 -4.21 -0.05 3.89
N ARG A 139 -5.35 -0.45 4.41
CA ARG A 139 -5.66 -0.35 5.84
C ARG A 139 -5.08 -1.54 6.60
N VAL A 140 -4.49 -1.27 7.76
CA VAL A 140 -4.14 -2.31 8.71
C VAL A 140 -5.41 -2.74 9.44
N THR A 141 -5.86 -3.97 9.19
CA THR A 141 -7.07 -4.55 9.78
C THR A 141 -6.80 -5.25 11.11
N GLN A 142 -5.58 -5.74 11.28
CA GLN A 142 -5.08 -6.31 12.53
C GLN A 142 -3.61 -5.93 12.68
N ALA A 143 -3.30 -5.18 13.72
CA ALA A 143 -1.93 -4.78 14.03
C ALA A 143 -1.30 -5.70 15.07
N ASP A 144 0.04 -5.66 15.14
CA ASP A 144 0.87 -6.20 16.23
C ASP A 144 0.71 -7.72 16.47
N VAL A 145 0.49 -8.52 15.42
CA VAL A 145 0.56 -9.97 15.53
C VAL A 145 2.03 -10.35 15.75
N THR A 146 2.34 -10.73 16.98
CA THR A 146 3.72 -10.96 17.44
C THR A 146 4.27 -12.29 16.94
N ALA A 147 5.46 -12.28 16.38
CA ALA A 147 6.26 -13.44 16.02
C ALA A 147 7.59 -13.43 16.75
N SER A 148 8.29 -14.59 16.86
CA SER A 148 9.60 -14.70 17.51
C SER A 148 10.67 -13.83 16.83
N ASN A 149 10.54 -13.62 15.52
CA ASN A 149 11.47 -12.85 14.70
C ASN A 149 10.87 -11.56 14.12
N GLY A 150 9.80 -11.01 14.72
CA GLY A 150 9.25 -9.74 14.26
C GLY A 150 7.79 -9.51 14.60
N VAL A 151 7.09 -8.78 13.72
CA VAL A 151 5.70 -8.44 13.86
C VAL A 151 5.00 -8.47 12.51
N ILE A 152 3.73 -8.89 12.49
CA ILE A 152 2.87 -8.86 11.31
C ILE A 152 1.75 -7.84 11.51
N HIS A 153 1.53 -7.01 10.50
CA HIS A 153 0.36 -6.16 10.36
C HIS A 153 -0.47 -6.67 9.18
N VAL A 154 -1.68 -7.14 9.43
CA VAL A 154 -2.58 -7.65 8.39
C VAL A 154 -3.17 -6.46 7.63
N VAL A 155 -3.12 -6.50 6.29
CA VAL A 155 -3.61 -5.41 5.44
C VAL A 155 -4.68 -5.89 4.47
N ASP A 156 -5.60 -4.97 4.12
CA ASP A 156 -6.74 -5.22 3.23
C ASP A 156 -6.42 -5.09 1.73
N ARG A 157 -5.18 -4.68 1.38
CA ARG A 157 -4.72 -4.55 -0.01
C ARG A 157 -3.27 -4.97 -0.16
N VAL A 158 -2.91 -5.42 -1.38
CA VAL A 158 -1.52 -5.67 -1.76
C VAL A 158 -0.82 -4.32 -2.01
N ILE A 159 0.33 -4.11 -1.38
CA ILE A 159 1.16 -2.90 -1.54
C ILE A 159 2.07 -3.10 -2.74
N LEU A 160 1.59 -2.74 -3.93
CA LEU A 160 2.34 -2.89 -5.18
C LEU A 160 3.50 -1.88 -5.24
N PRO A 161 4.70 -2.29 -5.70
CA PRO A 161 5.77 -1.36 -5.98
C PRO A 161 5.39 -0.45 -7.17
N PRO A 162 5.83 0.83 -7.19
CA PRO A 162 5.53 1.72 -8.30
C PRO A 162 6.18 1.24 -9.60
N ALA A 163 5.40 1.21 -10.68
CA ALA A 163 5.85 0.76 -12.01
C ALA A 163 6.48 1.88 -12.85
N GLY A 164 6.74 3.04 -12.26
CA GLY A 164 7.28 4.22 -12.93
C GLY A 164 6.62 5.52 -12.46
N ASN A 165 6.83 6.64 -13.15
CA ASN A 165 6.17 7.90 -12.84
C ASN A 165 4.69 7.91 -13.29
N ALA A 166 3.95 8.96 -12.95
CA ALA A 166 2.50 9.05 -13.23
C ALA A 166 2.16 8.82 -14.72
N VAL A 167 2.97 9.37 -15.63
CA VAL A 167 2.74 9.22 -17.08
C VAL A 167 3.04 7.81 -17.54
N GLN A 168 4.09 7.16 -17.04
CA GLN A 168 4.42 5.77 -17.37
C GLN A 168 3.33 4.81 -16.87
N VAL A 169 2.85 5.00 -15.64
CA VAL A 169 1.74 4.20 -15.07
C VAL A 169 0.45 4.40 -15.90
N ALA A 170 0.12 5.64 -16.28
CA ALA A 170 -1.03 5.90 -17.14
C ALA A 170 -0.87 5.25 -18.52
N SER A 171 0.32 5.30 -19.12
CA SER A 171 0.62 4.71 -20.44
C SER A 171 0.52 3.19 -20.45
N ALA A 172 0.76 2.53 -19.32
CA ALA A 172 0.61 1.09 -19.17
C ALA A 172 -0.86 0.63 -19.03
N ASN A 173 -1.80 1.57 -18.83
CA ASN A 173 -3.22 1.27 -18.67
C ASN A 173 -4.01 1.62 -19.96
N PRO A 174 -4.52 0.61 -20.71
CA PRO A 174 -5.28 0.87 -21.94
C PRO A 174 -6.52 1.77 -21.75
N ASN A 175 -7.14 1.76 -20.57
CA ASN A 175 -8.29 2.58 -20.24
C ASN A 175 -7.96 4.07 -20.04
N LEU A 176 -6.69 4.45 -20.03
CA LEU A 176 -6.19 5.81 -19.87
C LEU A 176 -5.50 6.35 -21.14
N SER A 177 -5.66 5.69 -22.28
CA SER A 177 -4.96 6.06 -23.53
C SER A 177 -5.34 7.47 -24.01
N LEU A 178 -6.59 7.91 -23.84
CA LEU A 178 -7.02 9.28 -24.18
C LEU A 178 -6.41 10.31 -23.21
N LEU A 179 -6.24 9.97 -21.93
CA LEU A 179 -5.52 10.82 -20.99
C LEU A 179 -4.06 11.03 -21.43
N VAL A 180 -3.38 9.96 -21.84
CA VAL A 180 -2.00 10.03 -22.34
C VAL A 180 -1.92 10.88 -23.62
N ALA A 181 -2.85 10.71 -24.55
CA ALA A 181 -2.95 11.53 -25.75
C ALA A 181 -3.15 13.02 -25.39
N ALA A 182 -4.03 13.31 -24.42
CA ALA A 182 -4.29 14.67 -23.95
C ALA A 182 -3.02 15.31 -23.31
N VAL A 183 -2.26 14.53 -22.50
CA VAL A 183 -0.99 14.99 -21.93
C VAL A 183 0.02 15.34 -23.03
N ASN A 184 0.19 14.48 -24.04
CA ASN A 184 1.08 14.71 -25.16
C ASN A 184 0.65 15.94 -26.00
N ARG A 185 -0.65 16.08 -26.25
CA ARG A 185 -1.21 17.24 -26.98
C ARG A 185 -1.03 18.54 -26.19
N ALA A 186 -1.32 18.54 -24.90
CA ALA A 186 -1.09 19.71 -24.04
C ALA A 186 0.39 20.10 -24.00
N ALA A 187 1.29 19.13 -23.91
CA ALA A 187 2.74 19.35 -23.86
C ALA A 187 3.30 19.97 -25.17
N SER A 188 2.65 19.73 -26.32
CA SER A 188 3.05 20.34 -27.59
C SER A 188 2.91 21.88 -27.61
N GLY A 189 2.01 22.42 -26.78
CA GLY A 189 1.83 23.88 -26.63
C GLY A 189 2.34 24.41 -25.27
N ASN A 190 2.47 23.54 -24.26
CA ASN A 190 2.96 23.90 -22.94
C ASN A 190 3.77 22.74 -22.33
N PRO A 191 5.08 22.66 -22.56
CA PRO A 191 5.93 21.58 -22.04
C PRO A 191 5.92 21.47 -20.50
N ALA A 192 5.56 22.56 -19.80
CA ALA A 192 5.51 22.55 -18.33
C ALA A 192 4.47 21.53 -17.77
N VAL A 193 3.43 21.19 -18.53
CA VAL A 193 2.45 20.15 -18.13
C VAL A 193 3.14 18.78 -17.99
N LEU A 194 3.92 18.39 -18.99
CA LEU A 194 4.66 17.14 -18.96
C LEU A 194 5.72 17.16 -17.87
N THR A 195 6.45 18.28 -17.74
CA THR A 195 7.46 18.46 -16.68
C THR A 195 6.82 18.33 -15.29
N ALA A 196 5.65 18.90 -15.06
CA ALA A 196 4.92 18.77 -13.79
C ALA A 196 4.53 17.32 -13.50
N LEU A 197 4.03 16.58 -14.50
CA LEU A 197 3.57 15.19 -14.33
C LEU A 197 4.70 14.16 -14.26
N THR A 198 5.90 14.48 -14.79
CA THR A 198 7.08 13.60 -14.75
C THR A 198 8.10 13.99 -13.68
N GLY A 199 7.96 15.20 -13.12
CA GLY A 199 8.83 15.73 -12.05
C GLY A 199 8.77 14.91 -10.75
N PRO A 200 9.57 15.29 -9.75
CA PRO A 200 9.79 14.47 -8.55
C PRO A 200 8.55 14.34 -7.63
N GLY A 201 7.49 15.14 -7.83
CA GLY A 201 6.32 15.15 -6.97
C GLY A 201 6.54 15.79 -5.59
N PRO A 202 5.71 15.53 -4.58
CA PRO A 202 4.60 14.58 -4.58
C PRO A 202 3.34 15.11 -5.29
N LEU A 203 2.62 14.24 -5.99
CA LEU A 203 1.38 14.58 -6.68
C LEU A 203 0.26 13.59 -6.34
N THR A 204 -0.98 14.06 -6.47
CA THR A 204 -2.16 13.19 -6.65
C THR A 204 -2.79 13.52 -7.99
N VAL A 205 -3.08 12.50 -8.78
CA VAL A 205 -3.67 12.64 -10.12
C VAL A 205 -5.04 11.96 -10.13
N PHE A 206 -6.09 12.74 -10.38
CA PHE A 206 -7.39 12.19 -10.71
C PHE A 206 -7.40 11.87 -12.21
N ALA A 207 -7.26 10.60 -12.57
CA ALA A 207 -7.06 10.14 -13.95
C ALA A 207 -8.40 9.75 -14.59
N PRO A 208 -8.97 10.55 -15.50
CA PRO A 208 -10.21 10.21 -16.18
C PRO A 208 -10.00 9.08 -17.18
N THR A 209 -10.95 8.13 -17.20
CA THR A 209 -10.96 7.01 -18.16
C THR A 209 -11.23 7.48 -19.59
N ASN A 210 -10.99 6.61 -20.57
CA ASN A 210 -11.39 6.87 -21.96
C ASN A 210 -12.90 7.15 -22.08
N ALA A 211 -13.73 6.42 -21.32
CA ALA A 211 -15.18 6.67 -21.28
C ALA A 211 -15.51 8.07 -20.72
N ALA A 212 -14.75 8.53 -19.73
CA ALA A 212 -14.89 9.88 -19.17
C ALA A 212 -14.55 10.97 -20.22
N PHE A 213 -13.49 10.77 -21.00
CA PHE A 213 -13.12 11.67 -22.10
C PHE A 213 -14.19 11.67 -23.21
N ASN A 214 -14.72 10.50 -23.58
CA ASN A 214 -15.81 10.39 -24.57
C ASN A 214 -17.05 11.16 -24.12
N ALA A 215 -17.45 11.02 -22.87
CA ALA A 215 -18.58 11.76 -22.29
C ALA A 215 -18.34 13.28 -22.24
N ALA A 216 -17.07 13.72 -22.17
CA ALA A 216 -16.69 15.13 -22.20
C ALA A 216 -16.53 15.70 -23.63
N GLY A 217 -16.85 14.93 -24.68
CA GLY A 217 -16.79 15.36 -26.08
C GLY A 217 -15.46 15.05 -26.78
N PHE A 218 -14.55 14.32 -26.14
CA PHE A 218 -13.28 13.86 -26.72
C PHE A 218 -13.40 12.37 -27.07
N ALA A 219 -14.08 12.06 -28.18
CA ALA A 219 -14.44 10.69 -28.54
C ALA A 219 -13.23 9.80 -28.88
N ASP A 220 -12.16 10.38 -29.38
CA ASP A 220 -10.98 9.68 -29.85
C ASP A 220 -9.72 10.58 -29.81
N VAL A 221 -8.60 10.03 -30.23
CA VAL A 221 -7.32 10.75 -30.32
C VAL A 221 -7.37 11.90 -31.34
N ALA A 222 -8.19 11.80 -32.40
CA ALA A 222 -8.34 12.85 -33.39
C ALA A 222 -9.04 14.07 -32.76
N ALA A 223 -10.08 13.86 -31.96
CA ALA A 223 -10.75 14.93 -31.21
C ALA A 223 -9.80 15.60 -30.19
N ILE A 224 -8.98 14.81 -29.50
CA ILE A 224 -7.93 15.33 -28.60
C ILE A 224 -6.93 16.20 -29.39
N ASN A 225 -6.46 15.74 -30.56
CA ASN A 225 -5.48 16.46 -31.37
C ASN A 225 -6.05 17.74 -32.00
N ALA A 226 -7.37 17.79 -32.26
CA ALA A 226 -8.06 18.99 -32.74
C ALA A 226 -8.24 20.05 -31.63
N ALA A 227 -8.19 19.66 -30.35
CA ALA A 227 -8.34 20.58 -29.24
C ALA A 227 -7.13 21.52 -29.10
N ALA A 228 -7.38 22.74 -28.61
CA ALA A 228 -6.31 23.67 -28.29
C ALA A 228 -5.44 23.14 -27.14
N PRO A 229 -4.10 23.10 -27.29
CA PRO A 229 -3.19 22.61 -26.24
C PRO A 229 -3.38 23.31 -24.90
N ALA A 230 -3.63 24.63 -24.91
CA ALA A 230 -3.85 25.41 -23.69
C ALA A 230 -5.11 25.00 -22.93
N THR A 231 -6.18 24.64 -23.66
CA THR A 231 -7.44 24.14 -23.04
C THR A 231 -7.19 22.79 -22.35
N LEU A 232 -6.50 21.86 -23.01
CA LEU A 232 -6.13 20.58 -22.42
C LEU A 232 -5.19 20.74 -21.26
N ALA A 233 -4.20 21.62 -21.34
CA ALA A 233 -3.28 21.93 -20.24
C ALA A 233 -4.05 22.42 -19.00
N ASN A 234 -5.00 23.33 -19.18
CA ASN A 234 -5.81 23.84 -18.08
C ASN A 234 -6.65 22.75 -17.43
N ILE A 235 -7.31 21.90 -18.24
CA ILE A 235 -8.09 20.75 -17.75
C ILE A 235 -7.16 19.76 -17.00
N LEU A 236 -6.02 19.37 -17.60
CA LEU A 236 -5.10 18.40 -17.00
C LEU A 236 -4.52 18.88 -15.65
N LEU A 237 -4.09 20.15 -15.57
CA LEU A 237 -3.61 20.72 -14.31
C LEU A 237 -4.70 20.81 -13.24
N TYR A 238 -5.96 20.91 -13.65
CA TYR A 238 -7.11 20.85 -12.74
C TYR A 238 -7.35 19.45 -12.15
N HIS A 239 -6.84 18.39 -12.78
CA HIS A 239 -6.87 17.02 -12.28
C HIS A 239 -5.69 16.68 -11.35
N VAL A 240 -4.75 17.59 -11.15
CA VAL A 240 -3.53 17.35 -10.37
C VAL A 240 -3.59 18.15 -9.07
N VAL A 241 -3.34 17.47 -7.96
CA VAL A 241 -3.15 18.08 -6.63
C VAL A 241 -1.67 17.99 -6.28
N PRO A 242 -1.00 19.11 -5.88
CA PRO A 242 0.42 19.12 -5.54
C PRO A 242 0.68 18.59 -4.11
N ALA A 243 0.19 17.40 -3.85
CA ALA A 243 0.36 16.68 -2.58
C ALA A 243 0.14 15.18 -2.82
N ARG A 244 0.72 14.31 -1.97
CA ARG A 244 0.45 12.88 -1.96
C ARG A 244 -0.75 12.60 -1.05
N VAL A 245 -1.87 12.16 -1.61
CA VAL A 245 -3.09 11.88 -0.85
C VAL A 245 -3.61 10.51 -1.23
N PHE A 246 -3.55 9.55 -0.32
CA PHE A 246 -4.19 8.25 -0.48
C PHE A 246 -5.67 8.31 -0.13
N SER A 247 -6.45 7.33 -0.58
CA SER A 247 -7.89 7.27 -0.32
C SER A 247 -8.22 7.28 1.17
N THR A 248 -7.35 6.72 2.01
CA THR A 248 -7.46 6.69 3.48
C THR A 248 -7.19 8.04 4.13
N ASN A 249 -6.58 8.99 3.40
CA ASN A 249 -6.26 10.34 3.88
C ASN A 249 -7.24 11.39 3.33
N LEU A 250 -8.06 11.04 2.34
CA LEU A 250 -9.05 11.94 1.78
C LEU A 250 -10.10 12.32 2.84
N VAL A 251 -10.44 13.58 2.86
CA VAL A 251 -11.47 14.15 3.74
C VAL A 251 -12.47 14.95 2.90
N ASN A 252 -13.68 15.12 3.43
CA ASN A 252 -14.68 15.97 2.80
C ASN A 252 -14.22 17.43 2.74
N GLY A 253 -14.36 18.06 1.59
CA GLY A 253 -14.05 19.46 1.41
C GLY A 253 -13.33 19.79 0.11
N ASP A 254 -12.95 21.04 0.00
CA ASP A 254 -12.27 21.58 -1.16
C ASP A 254 -10.77 21.32 -1.13
N VAL A 255 -10.24 20.89 -2.26
CA VAL A 255 -8.81 20.64 -2.47
C VAL A 255 -8.32 21.52 -3.61
N THR A 256 -7.23 22.27 -3.38
CA THR A 256 -6.62 23.12 -4.40
C THR A 256 -5.80 22.29 -5.38
N THR A 257 -6.03 22.51 -6.67
CA THR A 257 -5.35 21.85 -7.77
C THR A 257 -4.11 22.60 -8.24
N ALA A 258 -3.28 21.97 -9.05
CA ALA A 258 -2.10 22.61 -9.68
C ALA A 258 -2.49 23.74 -10.64
N GLN A 259 -3.74 23.76 -11.11
CA GLN A 259 -4.31 24.86 -11.92
C GLN A 259 -4.76 26.04 -11.05
N THR A 260 -4.66 25.95 -9.70
CA THR A 260 -5.12 26.90 -8.67
C THR A 260 -6.62 26.92 -8.38
N GLY A 261 -7.43 26.32 -9.23
CA GLY A 261 -8.85 26.06 -8.95
C GLY A 261 -9.03 24.96 -7.90
N LYS A 262 -10.28 24.81 -7.42
CA LYS A 262 -10.61 23.82 -6.39
C LYS A 262 -11.49 22.72 -6.96
N VAL A 263 -11.25 21.50 -6.48
CA VAL A 263 -12.17 20.36 -6.62
C VAL A 263 -12.75 20.03 -5.26
N THR A 264 -14.03 19.66 -5.20
CA THR A 264 -14.67 19.24 -3.95
C THR A 264 -14.61 17.72 -3.85
N VAL A 265 -14.01 17.21 -2.80
CA VAL A 265 -13.93 15.78 -2.47
C VAL A 265 -15.04 15.44 -1.50
N ALA A 266 -15.73 14.32 -1.72
CA ALA A 266 -16.66 13.75 -0.75
C ALA A 266 -16.33 12.26 -0.54
N VAL A 267 -16.22 11.88 0.74
CA VAL A 267 -15.96 10.51 1.19
C VAL A 267 -17.19 10.00 1.91
N SER A 268 -17.68 8.85 1.50
CA SER A 268 -18.86 8.20 2.07
C SER A 268 -18.66 6.68 2.18
N GLY A 269 -19.62 5.97 2.76
CA GLY A 269 -19.61 4.51 2.80
C GLY A 269 -19.65 3.84 1.41
N SER A 270 -20.12 4.56 0.38
CA SER A 270 -20.14 4.10 -1.03
C SER A 270 -18.86 4.40 -1.80
N GLY A 271 -17.89 5.09 -1.20
CA GLY A 271 -16.61 5.42 -1.82
C GLY A 271 -16.29 6.90 -1.84
N VAL A 272 -15.36 7.26 -2.71
CA VAL A 272 -14.88 8.64 -2.90
C VAL A 272 -15.46 9.22 -4.19
N THR A 273 -15.92 10.45 -4.11
CA THR A 273 -16.32 11.25 -5.28
C THR A 273 -15.55 12.55 -5.33
N VAL A 274 -15.32 13.06 -6.54
CA VAL A 274 -14.63 14.34 -6.78
C VAL A 274 -15.45 15.17 -7.75
N LYS A 275 -15.69 16.43 -7.44
CA LYS A 275 -16.49 17.33 -8.28
C LYS A 275 -15.68 18.56 -8.67
N GLY A 276 -15.56 18.82 -9.97
CA GLY A 276 -15.03 20.08 -10.50
C GLY A 276 -16.08 21.19 -10.45
N ALA A 277 -15.65 22.44 -10.53
CA ALA A 277 -16.50 23.62 -10.40
C ALA A 277 -17.65 23.65 -11.40
N LYS A 278 -17.39 23.24 -12.65
CA LYS A 278 -18.40 23.20 -13.73
C LYS A 278 -19.03 21.84 -13.98
N ASN A 279 -18.67 20.80 -13.21
CA ASN A 279 -19.36 19.53 -13.30
C ASN A 279 -20.77 19.62 -12.69
N THR A 280 -21.79 19.12 -13.38
CA THR A 280 -23.16 19.01 -12.82
C THR A 280 -23.25 17.93 -11.76
N THR A 281 -22.55 16.80 -11.99
CA THR A 281 -22.47 15.64 -11.08
C THR A 281 -21.04 15.40 -10.64
N ALA A 282 -20.86 14.73 -9.51
CA ALA A 282 -19.53 14.34 -9.03
C ALA A 282 -19.01 13.11 -9.80
N ALA A 283 -17.73 13.09 -10.10
CA ALA A 283 -17.01 11.93 -10.61
C ALA A 283 -16.80 10.89 -9.49
N ASN A 284 -17.07 9.63 -9.77
CA ASN A 284 -16.72 8.54 -8.86
C ASN A 284 -15.26 8.12 -9.05
N VAL A 285 -14.56 7.88 -7.97
CA VAL A 285 -13.27 7.19 -7.98
C VAL A 285 -13.54 5.70 -8.16
N THR A 286 -13.16 5.16 -9.32
CA THR A 286 -13.40 3.75 -9.69
C THR A 286 -12.24 2.83 -9.33
N ALA A 287 -11.00 3.37 -9.29
CA ALA A 287 -9.83 2.70 -8.75
C ALA A 287 -8.98 3.73 -8.00
N ALA A 288 -8.59 3.42 -6.78
CA ALA A 288 -7.84 4.31 -5.92
C ALA A 288 -6.45 3.76 -5.59
N ASP A 289 -5.56 4.66 -5.19
CA ASP A 289 -4.27 4.35 -4.60
C ASP A 289 -3.30 3.61 -5.54
N ILE A 290 -3.36 3.88 -6.85
CA ILE A 290 -2.35 3.38 -7.78
C ILE A 290 -1.07 4.21 -7.57
N VAL A 291 -0.01 3.55 -7.09
CA VAL A 291 1.23 4.23 -6.70
C VAL A 291 2.15 4.38 -7.89
N ALA A 292 2.57 5.61 -8.14
CA ALA A 292 3.69 5.96 -9.01
C ALA A 292 4.87 6.49 -8.18
N THR A 293 6.06 6.52 -8.74
CA THR A 293 7.26 7.01 -8.04
C THR A 293 7.10 8.45 -7.53
N ASN A 294 6.37 9.28 -8.28
CA ASN A 294 6.14 10.69 -7.99
C ASN A 294 4.69 11.04 -7.62
N ALA A 295 3.76 10.08 -7.71
CA ALA A 295 2.34 10.37 -7.56
C ALA A 295 1.54 9.23 -6.93
N VAL A 296 0.32 9.58 -6.47
CA VAL A 296 -0.79 8.64 -6.27
C VAL A 296 -1.84 8.94 -7.34
N ILE A 297 -2.36 7.91 -8.00
CA ILE A 297 -3.33 8.04 -9.07
C ILE A 297 -4.66 7.46 -8.60
N HIS A 298 -5.73 8.25 -8.77
CA HIS A 298 -7.11 7.84 -8.56
C HIS A 298 -7.85 7.90 -9.90
N VAL A 299 -8.31 6.76 -10.39
CA VAL A 299 -9.06 6.70 -11.65
C VAL A 299 -10.48 7.19 -11.43
N VAL A 300 -10.95 8.09 -12.28
CA VAL A 300 -12.27 8.70 -12.18
C VAL A 300 -13.09 8.49 -13.47
N ASN A 301 -14.41 8.40 -13.32
CA ASN A 301 -15.34 8.14 -14.41
C ASN A 301 -15.88 9.40 -15.12
N GLN A 302 -15.39 10.59 -14.76
CA GLN A 302 -15.69 11.86 -15.43
C GLN A 302 -14.44 12.74 -15.50
N VAL A 303 -14.37 13.59 -16.54
CA VAL A 303 -13.41 14.69 -16.62
C VAL A 303 -13.84 15.80 -15.67
N LEU A 304 -12.90 16.27 -14.84
CA LEU A 304 -13.14 17.40 -13.95
C LEU A 304 -13.01 18.72 -14.73
N LEU A 305 -14.03 19.54 -14.67
CA LEU A 305 -14.10 20.81 -15.41
C LEU A 305 -13.87 21.98 -14.45
N PRO A 306 -12.88 22.87 -14.77
CA PRO A 306 -12.56 24.05 -13.95
C PRO A 306 -13.59 25.16 -14.06
#